data_eaf7ad2363b09f1306376c1951957a79
#
_entry.id   eaf7ad2363b09f1306376c1951957a79
#
_cell.length_a   1.000
_cell.length_b   1.000
_cell.length_c   1.000
_cell.angle_alpha   90.00
_cell.angle_beta   90.00
_cell.angle_gamma   90.00
#
_symmetry.space_group_name_H-M   'P 1'
#
loop_
_entity.id
_entity.type
_entity.pdbx_description
1 polymer ?
#
loop_
_entity_poly.entity_id
_entity_poly.type
_entity_poly.pdbx_seq_one_letter_code
_entity_poly.pdbx_strand_id
1 'polypeptide(L)'
;AYEIVSRDWSSDVCSSDLEAAAASSLAHSFGFDKVRTLWQMRRSLFATVADVPAPAGITLRNFHPERDINGWLDCNTRAFADHPEQGRWTRRDLESRMKEPWFDAKGFIVAEDTDGRIVGFHWTKIHGVDERDAHLHEPIGEVYVVGVDPEWQGKQLGRVLTVVGLRYLRHVGLRSAMLYVDAADTRARALYESMGFAHWDTDTLFRDPLVPLD
;
A
#
# COMPACT_ATOMS: atom_id res chain seq x y z
N ALA A 1 3.06 -10.73 -5.54
CA ALA A 1 2.78 -9.33 -5.29
C ALA A 1 2.34 -9.20 -3.85
N TYR A 2 2.83 -8.22 -3.13
CA TYR A 2 2.32 -7.87 -1.81
C TYR A 2 1.26 -6.80 -2.03
N GLU A 3 0.04 -7.12 -1.68
CA GLU A 3 -1.09 -6.25 -1.89
C GLU A 3 -1.20 -5.26 -0.75
N ILE A 4 -1.08 -3.98 -1.06
CA ILE A 4 -1.44 -2.89 -0.18
C ILE A 4 -2.47 -2.06 -0.93
N VAL A 5 -3.66 -1.98 -0.37
CA VAL A 5 -4.78 -1.25 -0.97
C VAL A 5 -4.97 0.04 -0.21
N SER A 6 -4.96 1.15 -0.91
CA SER A 6 -5.26 2.44 -0.31
C SER A 6 -6.77 2.70 -0.28
N ARG A 7 -7.20 3.46 0.72
CA ARG A 7 -8.58 3.93 0.88
C ARG A 7 -8.90 5.11 -0.05
N ASP A 8 -8.78 4.97 -1.34
CA ASP A 8 -9.36 5.96 -2.26
C ASP A 8 -10.51 5.31 -3.04
N TRP A 9 -11.47 4.79 -2.28
CA TRP A 9 -12.64 4.16 -2.82
C TRP A 9 -13.68 5.21 -3.21
N SER A 10 -14.16 5.13 -4.42
CA SER A 10 -15.42 5.77 -4.80
C SER A 10 -16.58 5.22 -3.96
N SER A 11 -17.62 5.96 -3.84
CA SER A 11 -18.78 5.98 -2.95
C SER A 11 -19.49 4.66 -2.55
N ASP A 12 -18.99 3.48 -2.91
CA ASP A 12 -19.70 2.21 -2.72
C ASP A 12 -19.19 1.36 -1.55
N VAL A 13 -18.29 1.92 -0.72
CA VAL A 13 -17.66 1.21 0.40
C VAL A 13 -18.15 1.77 1.73
N CYS A 14 -18.85 0.94 2.49
CA CYS A 14 -19.13 1.21 3.91
C CYS A 14 -18.02 0.55 4.76
N SER A 15 -17.11 1.36 5.32
CA SER A 15 -16.23 0.92 6.39
C SER A 15 -16.92 1.20 7.72
N SER A 16 -17.06 0.21 8.59
CA SER A 16 -17.64 0.43 9.92
C SER A 16 -16.66 -0.01 11.00
N ASP A 17 -16.38 0.89 11.93
CA ASP A 17 -15.67 0.61 13.20
C ASP A 17 -16.57 -0.11 14.21
N LEU A 18 -17.84 -0.35 13.86
CA LEU A 18 -18.79 -1.08 14.68
C LEU A 18 -18.47 -2.57 14.64
N GLU A 19 -18.68 -3.25 15.76
CA GLU A 19 -18.45 -4.67 15.95
C GLU A 19 -18.77 -5.47 14.68
N ALA A 20 -17.77 -6.07 14.07
CA ALA A 20 -17.83 -6.66 12.72
C ALA A 20 -19.03 -7.59 12.48
N ALA A 21 -19.59 -8.18 13.56
CA ALA A 21 -20.76 -9.04 13.49
C ALA A 21 -22.07 -8.26 13.23
N ALA A 22 -22.25 -7.10 13.87
CA ALA A 22 -23.46 -6.29 13.70
C ALA A 22 -23.51 -5.63 12.31
N ALA A 23 -22.39 -5.11 11.85
CA ALA A 23 -22.24 -4.51 10.52
C ALA A 23 -22.46 -5.56 9.42
N SER A 24 -21.89 -6.76 9.58
CA SER A 24 -22.09 -7.86 8.65
C SER A 24 -23.55 -8.32 8.61
N SER A 25 -24.21 -8.42 9.76
CA SER A 25 -25.64 -8.79 9.83
C SER A 25 -26.52 -7.73 9.17
N LEU A 26 -26.20 -6.44 9.39
CA LEU A 26 -26.94 -5.35 8.76
C LEU A 26 -26.77 -5.36 7.24
N ALA A 27 -25.52 -5.47 6.74
CA ALA A 27 -25.25 -5.56 5.31
C ALA A 27 -26.01 -6.73 4.66
N HIS A 28 -25.95 -7.92 5.25
CA HIS A 28 -26.71 -9.06 4.76
C HIS A 28 -28.24 -8.84 4.78
N SER A 29 -28.78 -8.13 5.80
CA SER A 29 -30.22 -7.83 5.85
C SER A 29 -30.69 -6.93 4.71
N PHE A 30 -29.77 -6.13 4.14
CA PHE A 30 -29.99 -5.30 2.96
C PHE A 30 -29.57 -5.98 1.63
N GLY A 31 -29.21 -7.26 1.67
CA GLY A 31 -28.86 -8.03 0.47
C GLY A 31 -27.43 -7.83 -0.03
N PHE A 32 -26.55 -7.19 0.74
CA PHE A 32 -25.15 -7.02 0.36
C PHE A 32 -24.32 -8.28 0.63
N ASP A 33 -23.44 -8.60 -0.30
CA ASP A 33 -22.46 -9.69 -0.18
C ASP A 33 -21.13 -9.18 0.32
N LYS A 34 -20.52 -9.91 1.27
CA LYS A 34 -19.14 -9.65 1.70
C LYS A 34 -18.19 -10.05 0.59
N VAL A 35 -17.41 -9.08 0.10
CA VAL A 35 -16.46 -9.27 -1.01
C VAL A 35 -15.03 -9.44 -0.51
N ARG A 36 -14.61 -8.64 0.48
CA ARG A 36 -13.22 -8.58 0.91
C ARG A 36 -13.10 -8.14 2.35
N THR A 37 -12.03 -8.56 3.00
CA THR A 37 -11.64 -8.10 4.33
C THR A 37 -10.21 -7.61 4.28
N LEU A 38 -9.98 -6.37 4.73
CA LEU A 38 -8.67 -5.78 4.84
C LEU A 38 -8.28 -5.64 6.31
N TRP A 39 -7.06 -6.01 6.63
CA TRP A 39 -6.46 -5.68 7.91
C TRP A 39 -5.70 -4.36 7.80
N GLN A 40 -6.03 -3.41 8.66
CA GLN A 40 -5.13 -2.34 8.96
C GLN A 40 -4.07 -2.86 9.95
N MET A 41 -2.81 -2.73 9.60
CA MET A 41 -1.72 -3.09 10.49
C MET A 41 -0.90 -1.85 10.83
N ARG A 42 -0.43 -1.74 12.08
CA ARG A 42 0.38 -0.60 12.54
C ARG A 42 1.66 -1.05 13.20
N ARG A 43 2.67 -0.19 13.16
CA ARG A 43 3.92 -0.36 13.90
C ARG A 43 4.48 0.98 14.37
N SER A 44 5.28 0.95 15.44
CA SER A 44 6.12 2.08 15.83
C SER A 44 7.33 2.21 14.88
N LEU A 45 7.63 3.43 14.43
CA LEU A 45 8.83 3.74 13.66
C LEU A 45 10.08 3.89 14.54
N PHE A 46 9.94 3.92 15.87
CA PHE A 46 11.06 3.84 16.80
C PHE A 46 11.58 2.41 16.99
N ALA A 47 10.73 1.42 16.77
CA ALA A 47 11.15 0.03 16.80
C ALA A 47 12.15 -0.26 15.67
N THR A 48 13.23 -0.95 16.00
CA THR A 48 14.29 -1.31 15.05
C THR A 48 13.71 -2.19 13.93
N VAL A 49 14.07 -1.88 12.70
CA VAL A 49 13.86 -2.76 11.55
C VAL A 49 15.23 -3.29 11.15
N ALA A 50 15.36 -4.61 11.10
CA ALA A 50 16.61 -5.23 10.67
C ALA A 50 17.00 -4.73 9.27
N ASP A 51 18.28 -4.42 9.10
CA ASP A 51 18.82 -4.07 7.78
C ASP A 51 18.84 -5.31 6.88
N VAL A 52 18.36 -5.12 5.67
CA VAL A 52 18.35 -6.18 4.65
C VAL A 52 19.07 -5.63 3.42
N PRO A 53 20.15 -6.27 2.97
CA PRO A 53 20.84 -5.82 1.77
C PRO A 53 19.95 -5.99 0.56
N ALA A 54 20.05 -5.07 -0.40
CA ALA A 54 19.39 -5.22 -1.68
C ALA A 54 19.94 -6.46 -2.41
N PRO A 55 19.11 -7.18 -3.16
CA PRO A 55 19.58 -8.27 -4.02
C PRO A 55 20.67 -7.79 -4.97
N ALA A 56 21.60 -8.70 -5.34
CA ALA A 56 22.64 -8.37 -6.32
C ALA A 56 22.03 -7.86 -7.62
N GLY A 57 22.62 -6.81 -8.18
CA GLY A 57 22.15 -6.18 -9.42
C GLY A 57 20.97 -5.22 -9.25
N ILE A 58 20.54 -4.93 -8.01
CA ILE A 58 19.48 -3.94 -7.74
C ILE A 58 20.07 -2.64 -7.20
N THR A 59 19.64 -1.55 -7.81
CA THR A 59 19.87 -0.18 -7.34
C THR A 59 18.55 0.42 -6.84
N LEU A 60 18.56 0.95 -5.61
CA LEU A 60 17.42 1.67 -5.04
C LEU A 60 17.61 3.17 -5.22
N ARG A 61 16.59 3.84 -5.67
CA ARG A 61 16.58 5.29 -5.86
C ARG A 61 15.17 5.88 -5.73
N ASN A 62 15.09 7.19 -5.65
CA ASN A 62 13.80 7.87 -5.69
C ASN A 62 13.21 7.86 -7.12
N PHE A 63 11.90 7.92 -7.17
CA PHE A 63 11.13 8.06 -8.41
C PHE A 63 11.33 9.45 -9.03
N HIS A 64 11.52 9.49 -10.34
CA HIS A 64 11.64 10.71 -11.14
C HIS A 64 10.45 10.82 -12.12
N PRO A 65 9.46 11.70 -11.89
CA PRO A 65 8.26 11.79 -12.71
C PRO A 65 8.53 11.92 -14.22
N GLU A 66 9.56 12.66 -14.60
CA GLU A 66 9.85 12.93 -16.01
C GLU A 66 10.29 11.70 -16.81
N ARG A 67 10.90 10.70 -16.13
CA ARG A 67 11.47 9.53 -16.82
C ARG A 67 10.83 8.20 -16.43
N ASP A 68 10.30 8.08 -15.21
CA ASP A 68 9.98 6.77 -14.62
C ASP A 68 8.52 6.35 -14.80
N ILE A 69 7.63 7.24 -15.22
CA ILE A 69 6.18 6.96 -15.33
C ILE A 69 5.91 5.66 -16.10
N ASN A 70 6.45 5.51 -17.31
CA ASN A 70 6.19 4.33 -18.14
C ASN A 70 6.77 3.07 -17.50
N GLY A 71 8.03 3.10 -17.06
CA GLY A 71 8.68 1.96 -16.42
C GLY A 71 7.98 1.53 -15.12
N TRP A 72 7.46 2.50 -14.36
CA TRP A 72 6.67 2.21 -13.18
C TRP A 72 5.33 1.56 -13.52
N LEU A 73 4.59 2.09 -14.51
CA LEU A 73 3.31 1.52 -14.96
C LEU A 73 3.49 0.08 -15.45
N ASP A 74 4.54 -0.19 -16.22
CA ASP A 74 4.86 -1.53 -16.68
C ASP A 74 5.18 -2.49 -15.50
N CYS A 75 5.96 -2.02 -14.52
CA CYS A 75 6.24 -2.78 -13.31
C CYS A 75 4.97 -3.02 -12.48
N ASN A 76 4.14 -1.99 -12.29
CA ASN A 76 2.88 -2.08 -11.57
C ASN A 76 1.94 -3.10 -12.20
N THR A 77 1.77 -3.07 -13.53
CA THR A 77 0.94 -4.04 -14.26
C THR A 77 1.43 -5.47 -14.06
N ARG A 78 2.74 -5.72 -14.09
CA ARG A 78 3.30 -7.06 -13.86
C ARG A 78 3.20 -7.49 -12.39
N ALA A 79 3.49 -6.58 -11.47
CA ALA A 79 3.46 -6.87 -10.02
C ALA A 79 2.05 -7.19 -9.52
N PHE A 80 1.03 -6.60 -10.15
CA PHE A 80 -0.38 -6.70 -9.76
C PHE A 80 -1.26 -7.28 -10.88
N ALA A 81 -0.72 -8.21 -11.68
CA ALA A 81 -1.43 -8.81 -12.80
C ALA A 81 -2.75 -9.50 -12.40
N ASP A 82 -2.79 -10.09 -11.21
CA ASP A 82 -3.97 -10.76 -10.66
C ASP A 82 -4.86 -9.85 -9.79
N HIS A 83 -4.46 -8.58 -9.61
CA HIS A 83 -5.22 -7.64 -8.80
C HIS A 83 -6.28 -6.93 -9.65
N PRO A 84 -7.55 -6.86 -9.22
CA PRO A 84 -8.64 -6.33 -10.03
C PRO A 84 -8.47 -4.85 -10.41
N GLU A 85 -7.81 -4.05 -9.57
CA GLU A 85 -7.71 -2.60 -9.71
C GLU A 85 -6.27 -2.10 -9.87
N GLN A 86 -5.37 -2.49 -8.97
CA GLN A 86 -4.02 -1.92 -8.89
C GLN A 86 -3.19 -2.12 -10.17
N GLY A 87 -3.31 -3.28 -10.83
CA GLY A 87 -2.59 -3.57 -12.07
C GLY A 87 -3.09 -2.80 -13.30
N ARG A 88 -4.22 -2.11 -13.21
CA ARG A 88 -4.87 -1.41 -14.33
C ARG A 88 -4.61 0.11 -14.36
N TRP A 89 -3.76 0.63 -13.47
CA TRP A 89 -3.48 2.06 -13.44
C TRP A 89 -2.96 2.58 -14.77
N THR A 90 -3.54 3.70 -15.20
CA THR A 90 -3.12 4.44 -16.38
C THR A 90 -2.15 5.57 -15.99
N ARG A 91 -1.49 6.16 -16.97
CA ARG A 91 -0.70 7.39 -16.77
C ARG A 91 -1.53 8.49 -16.10
N ARG A 92 -2.81 8.65 -16.49
CA ARG A 92 -3.70 9.67 -15.93
C ARG A 92 -3.94 9.44 -14.43
N ASP A 93 -4.10 8.18 -14.01
CA ASP A 93 -4.31 7.82 -12.61
C ASP A 93 -3.08 8.17 -11.78
N LEU A 94 -1.88 7.78 -12.26
CA LEU A 94 -0.62 8.11 -11.61
C LEU A 94 -0.41 9.64 -11.53
N GLU A 95 -0.59 10.36 -12.63
CA GLU A 95 -0.45 11.83 -12.67
C GLU A 95 -1.47 12.54 -11.77
N SER A 96 -2.68 11.99 -11.64
CA SER A 96 -3.68 12.51 -10.69
C SER A 96 -3.20 12.35 -9.25
N ARG A 97 -2.68 11.17 -8.89
CA ARG A 97 -2.17 10.90 -7.55
C ARG A 97 -0.93 11.73 -7.21
N MET A 98 -0.06 12.01 -8.18
CA MET A 98 1.09 12.88 -7.97
C MET A 98 0.73 14.36 -7.73
N LYS A 99 -0.52 14.77 -7.98
CA LYS A 99 -1.02 16.12 -7.65
C LYS A 99 -1.59 16.23 -6.25
N GLU A 100 -1.77 15.11 -5.56
CA GLU A 100 -2.30 15.10 -4.20
C GLU A 100 -1.33 15.80 -3.24
N PRO A 101 -1.84 16.56 -2.24
CA PRO A 101 -1.00 17.31 -1.29
C PRO A 101 -0.01 16.44 -0.51
N TRP A 102 -0.32 15.16 -0.33
CA TRP A 102 0.53 14.20 0.38
C TRP A 102 1.65 13.60 -0.47
N PHE A 103 1.68 13.86 -1.79
CA PHE A 103 2.70 13.28 -2.66
C PHE A 103 4.07 13.87 -2.39
N ASP A 104 5.05 13.01 -2.14
CA ASP A 104 6.46 13.35 -2.10
C ASP A 104 7.28 12.31 -2.89
N ALA A 105 7.93 12.75 -3.96
CA ALA A 105 8.79 11.91 -4.78
C ALA A 105 9.95 11.27 -3.99
N LYS A 106 10.38 11.88 -2.86
CA LYS A 106 11.39 11.30 -1.96
C LYS A 106 10.87 10.08 -1.21
N GLY A 107 9.55 10.02 -0.98
CA GLY A 107 8.88 8.87 -0.38
C GLY A 107 8.42 7.84 -1.41
N PHE A 108 8.74 8.04 -2.68
CA PHE A 108 8.45 7.10 -3.75
C PHE A 108 9.77 6.47 -4.23
N ILE A 109 10.04 5.25 -3.79
CA ILE A 109 11.28 4.51 -4.03
C ILE A 109 11.06 3.51 -5.17
N VAL A 110 12.00 3.41 -6.09
CA VAL A 110 12.01 2.40 -7.14
C VAL A 110 13.28 1.54 -7.04
N ALA A 111 13.14 0.27 -7.40
CA ALA A 111 14.22 -0.68 -7.55
C ALA A 111 14.48 -0.89 -9.04
N GLU A 112 15.67 -0.62 -9.47
CA GLU A 112 16.14 -0.71 -10.86
C GLU A 112 17.14 -1.85 -10.98
N ASP A 113 17.00 -2.70 -12.00
CA ASP A 113 17.97 -3.75 -12.31
C ASP A 113 19.15 -3.21 -13.14
N THR A 114 20.08 -4.09 -13.50
CA THR A 114 21.27 -3.74 -14.29
C THR A 114 20.96 -3.24 -15.69
N ASP A 115 19.79 -3.54 -16.22
CA ASP A 115 19.35 -3.09 -17.55
C ASP A 115 18.58 -1.78 -17.51
N GLY A 116 18.44 -1.18 -16.31
CA GLY A 116 17.70 0.06 -16.08
C GLY A 116 16.18 -0.12 -16.03
N ARG A 117 15.69 -1.37 -15.91
CA ARG A 117 14.27 -1.67 -15.79
C ARG A 117 13.82 -1.53 -14.35
N ILE A 118 12.68 -0.88 -14.12
CA ILE A 118 12.04 -0.87 -12.80
C ILE A 118 11.43 -2.26 -12.55
N VAL A 119 11.88 -2.90 -11.47
CA VAL A 119 11.50 -4.26 -11.09
C VAL A 119 10.85 -4.34 -9.71
N GLY A 120 10.70 -3.20 -9.06
CA GLY A 120 9.97 -3.08 -7.81
C GLY A 120 9.88 -1.63 -7.37
N PHE A 121 8.95 -1.36 -6.46
CA PHE A 121 8.75 -0.01 -5.93
C PHE A 121 8.06 -0.03 -4.57
N HIS A 122 8.23 1.05 -3.84
CA HIS A 122 7.48 1.39 -2.64
C HIS A 122 7.07 2.86 -2.69
N TRP A 123 5.80 3.13 -2.67
CA TRP A 123 5.24 4.46 -2.56
C TRP A 123 4.69 4.66 -1.15
N THR A 124 5.17 5.68 -0.45
CA THR A 124 4.68 6.05 0.88
C THR A 124 3.64 7.16 0.79
N LYS A 125 2.73 7.21 1.76
CA LYS A 125 1.76 8.30 1.92
C LYS A 125 1.80 8.79 3.37
N ILE A 126 1.53 10.07 3.59
CA ILE A 126 1.46 10.65 4.93
C ILE A 126 0.05 11.19 5.15
N HIS A 127 -0.59 10.74 6.23
CA HIS A 127 -1.90 11.20 6.65
C HIS A 127 -1.77 12.23 7.77
N GLY A 128 -2.77 13.13 7.89
CA GLY A 128 -2.83 14.10 8.99
C GLY A 128 -1.91 15.31 8.81
N VAL A 129 -1.42 15.57 7.59
CA VAL A 129 -0.65 16.79 7.27
C VAL A 129 -1.52 17.91 6.73
N ASP A 130 -2.77 17.64 6.37
CA ASP A 130 -3.70 18.65 5.90
C ASP A 130 -4.27 19.43 7.12
N GLU A 131 -4.39 20.76 7.02
CA GLU A 131 -4.88 21.61 8.13
C GLU A 131 -6.27 21.19 8.64
N ARG A 132 -7.06 20.52 7.80
CA ARG A 132 -8.37 19.98 8.16
C ARG A 132 -8.32 18.75 9.07
N ASP A 133 -7.25 17.97 8.99
CA ASP A 133 -7.08 16.70 9.72
C ASP A 133 -6.07 16.81 10.87
N ALA A 134 -5.22 17.84 10.86
CA ALA A 134 -4.14 18.04 11.84
C ALA A 134 -4.62 18.19 13.30
N HIS A 135 -5.90 18.47 13.51
CA HIS A 135 -6.51 18.61 14.84
C HIS A 135 -7.10 17.32 15.39
N LEU A 136 -7.21 16.27 14.57
CA LEU A 136 -7.93 15.05 14.93
C LEU A 136 -7.00 13.89 15.32
N HIS A 137 -5.83 13.78 14.68
CA HIS A 137 -4.90 12.65 14.92
C HIS A 137 -3.44 13.04 14.70
N GLU A 138 -2.52 12.38 15.43
CA GLU A 138 -1.08 12.48 15.11
C GLU A 138 -0.84 12.02 13.67
N PRO A 139 0.05 12.70 12.90
CA PRO A 139 0.39 12.27 11.55
C PRO A 139 0.92 10.83 11.55
N ILE A 140 0.45 10.03 10.60
CA ILE A 140 0.87 8.64 10.44
C ILE A 140 1.34 8.39 9.00
N GLY A 141 2.44 7.65 8.86
CA GLY A 141 2.93 7.20 7.57
C GLY A 141 2.20 5.95 7.10
N GLU A 142 1.96 5.84 5.82
CA GLU A 142 1.41 4.65 5.21
C GLU A 142 2.40 4.02 4.22
N VAL A 143 2.54 2.71 4.31
CA VAL A 143 3.09 1.87 3.24
C VAL A 143 1.96 1.78 2.20
N TYR A 144 1.90 2.78 1.30
CA TYR A 144 0.75 3.01 0.42
C TYR A 144 0.63 1.93 -0.66
N VAL A 145 1.72 1.71 -1.42
CA VAL A 145 1.80 0.62 -2.40
C VAL A 145 3.22 0.05 -2.43
N VAL A 146 3.34 -1.27 -2.35
CA VAL A 146 4.60 -1.99 -2.61
C VAL A 146 4.37 -3.02 -3.70
N GLY A 147 5.07 -2.87 -4.81
CA GLY A 147 5.04 -3.81 -5.93
C GLY A 147 6.41 -4.43 -6.17
N VAL A 148 6.41 -5.71 -6.51
CA VAL A 148 7.63 -6.44 -6.92
C VAL A 148 7.31 -7.27 -8.15
N ASP A 149 8.08 -7.05 -9.21
CA ASP A 149 8.01 -7.84 -10.43
C ASP A 149 8.08 -9.35 -10.11
N PRO A 150 7.22 -10.19 -10.69
CA PRO A 150 7.21 -11.64 -10.44
C PRO A 150 8.59 -12.31 -10.52
N GLU A 151 9.47 -11.88 -11.44
CA GLU A 151 10.82 -12.41 -11.58
C GLU A 151 11.74 -12.11 -10.39
N TRP A 152 11.40 -11.09 -9.59
CA TRP A 152 12.15 -10.66 -8.42
C TRP A 152 11.49 -11.03 -7.09
N GLN A 153 10.35 -11.71 -7.12
CA GLN A 153 9.71 -12.23 -5.91
C GLN A 153 10.55 -13.38 -5.30
N GLY A 154 10.40 -13.56 -3.98
CA GLY A 154 11.17 -14.57 -3.24
C GLY A 154 12.64 -14.18 -2.95
N LYS A 155 13.16 -13.10 -3.54
CA LYS A 155 14.53 -12.60 -3.36
C LYS A 155 14.64 -11.47 -2.30
N GLN A 156 13.70 -11.36 -1.41
CA GLN A 156 13.58 -10.36 -0.33
C GLN A 156 13.42 -8.89 -0.80
N LEU A 157 13.23 -8.62 -2.10
CA LEU A 157 13.13 -7.25 -2.61
C LEU A 157 11.97 -6.47 -1.98
N GLY A 158 10.81 -7.10 -1.78
CA GLY A 158 9.68 -6.45 -1.10
C GLY A 158 10.01 -6.02 0.33
N ARG A 159 10.75 -6.85 1.08
CA ARG A 159 11.23 -6.50 2.43
C ARG A 159 12.18 -5.31 2.39
N VAL A 160 13.15 -5.32 1.48
CA VAL A 160 14.11 -4.21 1.30
C VAL A 160 13.38 -2.90 1.01
N LEU A 161 12.48 -2.92 0.03
CA LEU A 161 11.67 -1.75 -0.35
C LEU A 161 10.85 -1.23 0.85
N THR A 162 10.20 -2.12 1.60
CA THR A 162 9.44 -1.73 2.79
C THR A 162 10.35 -1.10 3.85
N VAL A 163 11.52 -1.68 4.13
CA VAL A 163 12.50 -1.12 5.08
C VAL A 163 12.92 0.29 4.68
N VAL A 164 13.22 0.51 3.40
CA VAL A 164 13.65 1.84 2.91
C VAL A 164 12.53 2.86 3.07
N GLY A 165 11.29 2.50 2.73
CA GLY A 165 10.15 3.40 2.93
C GLY A 165 9.87 3.70 4.41
N LEU A 166 9.97 2.71 5.30
CA LEU A 166 9.85 2.95 6.75
C LEU A 166 10.94 3.88 7.28
N ARG A 167 12.17 3.80 6.75
CA ARG A 167 13.25 4.73 7.08
C ARG A 167 12.96 6.14 6.61
N TYR A 168 12.43 6.28 5.40
CA TYR A 168 11.97 7.58 4.90
C TYR A 168 10.90 8.16 5.82
N LEU A 169 9.83 7.42 6.16
CA LEU A 169 8.76 7.89 7.04
C LEU A 169 9.30 8.31 8.43
N ARG A 170 10.26 7.56 8.98
CA ARG A 170 10.95 7.94 10.22
C ARG A 170 11.78 9.20 10.04
N HIS A 171 12.51 9.34 8.91
CA HIS A 171 13.37 10.50 8.63
C HIS A 171 12.57 11.80 8.55
N VAL A 172 11.35 11.76 8.01
CA VAL A 172 10.44 12.92 7.95
C VAL A 172 9.72 13.19 9.28
N GLY A 173 10.09 12.48 10.36
CA GLY A 173 9.67 12.77 11.72
C GLY A 173 8.44 12.03 12.22
N LEU A 174 7.91 11.07 11.46
CA LEU A 174 6.74 10.30 11.88
C LEU A 174 7.10 9.27 12.97
N ARG A 175 6.13 9.01 13.87
CA ARG A 175 6.29 8.11 15.01
C ARG A 175 5.75 6.71 14.73
N SER A 176 4.80 6.59 13.84
CA SER A 176 4.12 5.34 13.50
C SER A 176 3.91 5.19 12.00
N ALA A 177 3.81 3.95 11.56
CA ALA A 177 3.42 3.60 10.20
C ALA A 177 2.26 2.61 10.23
N MET A 178 1.43 2.69 9.19
CA MET A 178 0.34 1.75 8.94
C MET A 178 0.41 1.20 7.52
N LEU A 179 -0.35 0.16 7.28
CA LEU A 179 -0.63 -0.39 5.97
C LEU A 179 -2.00 -1.09 5.99
N TYR A 180 -2.54 -1.32 4.81
CA TYR A 180 -3.67 -2.22 4.60
C TYR A 180 -3.20 -3.47 3.86
N VAL A 181 -3.71 -4.63 4.25
CA VAL A 181 -3.39 -5.91 3.62
C VAL A 181 -4.64 -6.77 3.58
N ASP A 182 -4.82 -7.54 2.50
CA ASP A 182 -5.91 -8.50 2.43
C ASP A 182 -5.77 -9.54 3.54
N ALA A 183 -6.85 -9.76 4.31
CA ALA A 183 -6.87 -10.75 5.38
C ALA A 183 -6.59 -12.18 4.87
N ALA A 184 -6.88 -12.45 3.59
CA ALA A 184 -6.60 -13.72 2.94
C ALA A 184 -5.14 -13.86 2.47
N ASP A 185 -4.40 -12.76 2.28
CA ASP A 185 -2.97 -12.81 1.91
C ASP A 185 -2.10 -13.12 3.14
N THR A 186 -2.05 -14.39 3.49
CA THR A 186 -1.24 -14.88 4.62
C THR A 186 0.25 -14.63 4.43
N ARG A 187 0.74 -14.57 3.19
CA ARG A 187 2.16 -14.33 2.87
C ARG A 187 2.55 -12.89 3.14
N ALA A 188 1.75 -11.93 2.66
CA ALA A 188 1.99 -10.51 2.92
C ALA A 188 1.86 -10.22 4.42
N ARG A 189 0.83 -10.76 5.09
CA ARG A 189 0.65 -10.60 6.54
C ARG A 189 1.88 -11.09 7.31
N ALA A 190 2.35 -12.31 7.06
CA ALA A 190 3.54 -12.87 7.70
C ALA A 190 4.79 -12.01 7.47
N LEU A 191 4.95 -11.43 6.27
CA LEU A 191 6.03 -10.49 5.99
C LEU A 191 5.94 -9.27 6.92
N TYR A 192 4.79 -8.61 6.98
CA TYR A 192 4.62 -7.40 7.78
C TYR A 192 4.69 -7.67 9.29
N GLU A 193 4.12 -8.76 9.76
CA GLU A 193 4.28 -9.22 11.15
C GLU A 193 5.77 -9.42 11.51
N SER A 194 6.56 -10.05 10.62
CA SER A 194 8.00 -10.22 10.81
C SER A 194 8.79 -8.90 10.81
N MET A 195 8.17 -7.82 10.34
CA MET A 195 8.72 -6.46 10.36
C MET A 195 8.16 -5.61 11.52
N GLY A 196 7.43 -6.23 12.44
CA GLY A 196 6.90 -5.60 13.64
C GLY A 196 5.59 -4.84 13.46
N PHE A 197 4.89 -5.07 12.36
CA PHE A 197 3.49 -4.64 12.24
C PHE A 197 2.59 -5.58 13.03
N ALA A 198 1.60 -5.03 13.71
CA ALA A 198 0.56 -5.78 14.40
C ALA A 198 -0.81 -5.38 13.83
N HIS A 199 -1.75 -6.31 13.85
CA HIS A 199 -3.14 -6.02 13.51
C HIS A 199 -3.67 -4.90 14.41
N TRP A 200 -4.31 -3.90 13.80
CA TRP A 200 -4.88 -2.75 14.49
C TRP A 200 -6.40 -2.68 14.34
N ASP A 201 -6.87 -2.88 13.12
CA ASP A 201 -8.28 -2.73 12.76
C ASP A 201 -8.64 -3.63 11.56
N THR A 202 -9.92 -3.82 11.31
CA THR A 202 -10.43 -4.65 10.21
C THR A 202 -11.50 -3.90 9.44
N ASP A 203 -11.26 -3.67 8.16
CA ASP A 203 -12.24 -3.14 7.22
C ASP A 203 -12.88 -4.30 6.45
N THR A 204 -14.19 -4.27 6.29
CA THR A 204 -14.92 -5.23 5.47
C THR A 204 -15.63 -4.53 4.33
N LEU A 205 -15.35 -4.97 3.11
CA LEU A 205 -16.00 -4.50 1.91
C LEU A 205 -17.26 -5.35 1.65
N PHE A 206 -18.38 -4.67 1.53
CA PHE A 206 -19.65 -5.26 1.10
C PHE A 206 -20.05 -4.67 -0.24
N ARG A 207 -20.70 -5.45 -1.09
CA ARG A 207 -21.18 -5.04 -2.41
C ARG A 207 -22.63 -5.42 -2.59
N ASP A 208 -23.39 -4.55 -3.24
CA ASP A 208 -24.71 -4.88 -3.77
C ASP A 208 -24.54 -5.85 -4.96
N PRO A 209 -25.08 -7.08 -4.89
CA PRO A 209 -24.98 -8.05 -5.97
C PRO A 209 -25.70 -7.60 -7.26
N LEU A 210 -26.60 -6.61 -7.17
CA LEU A 210 -27.34 -6.07 -8.31
C LEU A 210 -26.55 -5.02 -9.11
N VAL A 211 -25.40 -4.53 -8.56
CA VAL A 211 -24.55 -3.58 -9.27
C VAL A 211 -23.46 -4.34 -10.04
N PRO A 212 -23.42 -4.25 -11.37
CA PRO A 212 -22.36 -4.89 -12.17
C PRO A 212 -20.97 -4.38 -11.80
N LEU A 213 -19.94 -5.22 -11.99
CA LEU A 213 -18.56 -4.76 -12.01
C LEU A 213 -18.31 -4.07 -13.36
N ASP A 214 -18.01 -2.78 -13.35
CA ASP A 214 -17.49 -2.06 -14.51
C ASP A 214 -16.04 -2.44 -14.82
#